data_863e44f14a8a1ee19224e7ee0b70a360
#
_entry.id   863e44f14a8a1ee19224e7ee0b70a360
#
_cell.length_a   1.000
_cell.length_b   1.000
_cell.length_c   1.000
_cell.angle_alpha   90.00
_cell.angle_beta   90.00
_cell.angle_gamma   90.00
#
_symmetry.space_group_name_H-M   'P 1'
#
loop_
_entity.id
_entity.type
_entity.pdbx_description
1 polymer ?
#
loop_
_entity_poly.entity_id
_entity_poly.type
_entity_poly.pdbx_seq_one_letter_code
_entity_poly.pdbx_strand_id
1 'polypeptide(L)' 'MEVTLLPKVQVDIVVSKVPVRQVIDTARSVLHTGHIGDGKIFVQDVENVVRVRTGEEGYDALQSE' A
#
# COMPACT_ATOMS: atom_id res chain seq x y z
N MET A 1 -17.42 15.36 -8.49
CA MET A 1 -16.80 14.58 -7.42
C MET A 1 -17.88 13.85 -6.65
N GLU A 2 -17.68 12.60 -6.41
CA GLU A 2 -18.63 11.77 -5.70
C GLU A 2 -18.18 11.54 -4.26
N VAL A 3 -19.08 11.74 -3.32
CA VAL A 3 -18.80 11.46 -1.91
C VAL A 3 -19.61 10.23 -1.51
N THR A 4 -18.94 9.22 -1.01
CA THR A 4 -19.62 8.02 -0.53
C THR A 4 -19.42 7.88 0.98
N LEU A 5 -20.49 7.51 1.66
CA LEU A 5 -20.49 7.27 3.09
C LEU A 5 -20.46 5.79 3.44
N LEU A 6 -20.35 4.92 2.43
CA LEU A 6 -20.28 3.48 2.66
C LEU A 6 -18.93 3.13 3.31
N PRO A 7 -18.94 2.26 4.32
CA PRO A 7 -17.70 1.80 4.94
C PRO A 7 -16.85 1.04 3.93
N LYS A 8 -15.56 1.33 3.94
CA LYS A 8 -14.58 0.68 3.06
C LYS A 8 -13.33 0.37 3.84
N VAL A 9 -12.61 -0.64 3.38
CA VAL A 9 -11.31 -1.00 3.95
C VAL A 9 -10.22 -0.46 3.05
N GLN A 10 -9.27 0.25 3.65
CA GLN A 10 -8.06 0.71 2.97
C GLN A 10 -6.87 -0.02 3.58
N VAL A 11 -6.02 -0.57 2.71
CA VAL A 11 -4.78 -1.23 3.13
C VAL A 11 -3.62 -0.49 2.48
N ASP A 12 -2.68 -0.07 3.29
CA ASP A 12 -1.47 0.60 2.82
C ASP A 12 -0.29 -0.35 2.90
N ILE A 13 0.44 -0.49 1.80
CA ILE A 13 1.61 -1.34 1.72
C ILE A 13 2.77 -0.50 1.22
N VAL A 14 3.80 -0.37 2.04
CA VAL A 14 5.02 0.34 1.67
C VAL A 14 6.13 -0.67 1.49
N VAL A 15 6.76 -0.65 0.32
CA VAL A 15 7.80 -1.61 -0.02
C VAL A 15 9.06 -0.90 -0.51
N SER A 16 10.21 -1.57 -0.34
CA SER A 16 11.49 -1.13 -0.85
C SER A 16 12.22 -2.33 -1.41
N LYS A 17 12.93 -2.13 -2.51
CA LYS A 17 13.73 -3.18 -3.16
C LYS A 17 12.91 -4.35 -3.73
N VAL A 18 11.60 -4.19 -3.81
CA VAL A 18 10.71 -5.20 -4.40
C VAL A 18 10.06 -4.58 -5.63
N PRO A 19 10.03 -5.28 -6.78
CA PRO A 19 9.36 -4.75 -7.97
C PRO A 19 7.87 -4.51 -7.69
N VAL A 20 7.42 -3.29 -7.95
CA VAL A 20 6.02 -2.90 -7.71
C VAL A 20 5.06 -3.79 -8.48
N ARG A 21 5.41 -4.18 -9.71
CA ARG A 21 4.56 -5.05 -10.53
C ARG A 21 4.29 -6.37 -9.84
N GLN A 22 5.28 -6.93 -9.18
CA GLN A 22 5.12 -8.19 -8.45
C GLN A 22 4.13 -8.04 -7.28
N VAL A 23 4.20 -6.92 -6.58
CA VAL A 23 3.27 -6.64 -5.47
C VAL A 23 1.85 -6.50 -5.99
N ILE A 24 1.66 -5.76 -7.08
CA ILE A 24 0.35 -5.57 -7.70
C ILE A 24 -0.24 -6.90 -8.13
N ASP A 25 0.55 -7.71 -8.84
CA ASP A 25 0.06 -8.98 -9.38
C ASP A 25 -0.30 -9.95 -8.27
N THR A 26 0.49 -10.00 -7.21
CA THR A 26 0.20 -10.84 -6.05
C THR A 26 -1.09 -10.41 -5.36
N ALA A 27 -1.26 -9.10 -5.11
CA ALA A 27 -2.46 -8.58 -4.50
C ALA A 27 -3.71 -8.89 -5.35
N ARG A 28 -3.61 -8.67 -6.67
CA ARG A 28 -4.73 -8.97 -7.56
C ARG A 28 -5.12 -10.45 -7.54
N SER A 29 -4.14 -11.33 -7.51
CA SER A 29 -4.41 -12.77 -7.53
C SER A 29 -5.19 -13.23 -6.31
N VAL A 30 -4.98 -12.57 -5.17
CA VAL A 30 -5.67 -12.91 -3.92
C VAL A 30 -7.03 -12.24 -3.83
N LEU A 31 -7.13 -10.99 -4.29
CA LEU A 31 -8.32 -10.15 -4.08
C LEU A 31 -9.35 -10.23 -5.21
N HIS A 32 -8.94 -10.72 -6.38
CA HIS A 32 -9.81 -10.71 -7.55
C HIS A 32 -10.95 -11.73 -7.40
N THR A 33 -12.17 -11.25 -7.49
CA THR A 33 -13.37 -12.10 -7.52
C THR A 33 -14.12 -12.03 -8.84
N GLY A 34 -13.86 -11.00 -9.63
CA GLY A 34 -14.57 -10.73 -10.88
C GLY A 34 -15.88 -9.99 -10.69
N HIS A 35 -16.19 -9.58 -9.47
CA HIS A 35 -17.42 -8.86 -9.16
C HIS A 35 -17.14 -7.37 -8.97
N ILE A 36 -18.18 -6.55 -9.16
CA ILE A 36 -18.12 -5.13 -8.83
C ILE A 36 -17.88 -5.03 -7.32
N GLY A 37 -16.94 -4.20 -6.92
CA GLY A 37 -16.60 -4.01 -5.51
C GLY A 37 -15.27 -4.62 -5.11
N ASP A 38 -14.56 -5.28 -6.03
CA ASP A 38 -13.19 -5.79 -5.76
C ASP A 38 -12.23 -4.68 -5.35
N GLY A 39 -12.51 -3.44 -5.78
CA GLY A 39 -11.70 -2.30 -5.38
C GLY A 39 -10.65 -1.90 -6.38
N LYS A 40 -9.76 -1.05 -5.92
CA LYS A 40 -8.70 -0.46 -6.76
C LYS A 40 -7.38 -0.46 -6.01
N ILE A 41 -6.31 -0.45 -6.78
CA ILE A 41 -4.95 -0.31 -6.24
C ILE A 41 -4.39 1.00 -6.77
N PHE A 42 -4.03 1.91 -5.84
CA PHE A 42 -3.34 3.14 -6.17
C PHE A 42 -1.86 2.96 -5.89
N VAL A 43 -1.02 3.31 -6.85
CA VAL A 43 0.43 3.20 -6.70
C VAL A 43 1.00 4.60 -6.62
N GLN A 44 1.73 4.88 -5.55
CA GLN A 44 2.29 6.21 -5.30
C GLN A 44 3.74 6.06 -4.86
N ASP A 45 4.55 7.06 -5.22
CA ASP A 45 5.90 7.14 -4.71
C ASP A 45 5.87 7.63 -3.27
N VAL A 46 6.67 7.00 -2.43
CA VAL A 46 6.89 7.46 -1.06
C VAL A 46 8.23 8.19 -1.04
N GLU A 47 8.18 9.48 -0.73
CA GLU A 47 9.37 10.32 -0.75
C GLU A 47 10.33 9.96 0.37
N ASN A 48 9.78 9.71 1.56
CA ASN A 48 10.59 9.38 2.73
C ASN A 48 9.74 8.66 3.76
N VAL A 49 10.40 7.94 4.65
CA VAL A 49 9.79 7.29 5.80
C VAL A 49 10.62 7.66 7.02
N VAL A 50 9.97 8.08 8.09
CA VAL A 50 10.64 8.46 9.32
C VAL A 50 10.06 7.62 10.46
N ARG A 51 10.93 6.92 11.17
CA ARG A 51 10.52 6.20 12.37
C ARG A 51 10.44 7.20 13.53
N VAL A 52 9.25 7.40 14.05
CA VAL A 52 9.00 8.47 15.03
C VAL A 52 9.81 8.28 16.31
N ARG A 53 9.91 7.04 16.78
CA ARG A 53 10.61 6.76 18.04
C ARG A 53 12.12 7.05 17.98
N THR A 54 12.77 6.69 16.88
CA THR A 54 14.23 6.76 16.78
C THR A 54 14.73 7.89 15.89
N GLY A 55 13.87 8.42 15.02
CA GLY A 55 14.26 9.42 14.04
C GLY A 55 14.96 8.84 12.81
N GLU A 56 15.10 7.52 12.70
CA GLU A 56 15.69 6.91 11.53
C GLU A 56 14.84 7.18 10.30
N GLU A 57 15.49 7.32 9.15
CA GLU A 57 14.83 7.67 7.91
C GLU A 57 15.22 6.73 6.79
N GLY A 58 14.42 6.77 5.72
CA GLY A 58 14.67 6.00 4.52
C GLY A 58 14.48 4.50 4.74
N TYR A 59 15.35 3.71 4.13
CA TYR A 59 15.25 2.25 4.22
C TYR A 59 15.32 1.75 5.66
N ASP A 60 16.14 2.38 6.48
CA ASP A 60 16.28 1.97 7.89
C ASP A 60 14.96 2.10 8.65
N ALA A 61 14.15 3.11 8.31
CA ALA A 61 12.86 3.32 8.95
C ALA A 61 11.83 2.24 8.57
N LEU A 62 12.04 1.51 7.49
CA LEU A 62 11.15 0.42 7.05
C LEU A 62 11.44 -0.88 7.79
N GLN A 63 12.55 -0.97 8.48
CA GLN A 63 12.89 -2.17 9.25
C GLN A 63 11.97 -2.30 10.46
N SER A 64 11.79 -3.53 10.92
CA SER A 64 11.03 -3.77 12.15
C SER A 64 11.70 -3.12 13.34
N GLU A 65 10.90 -2.61 14.23
CA GLU A 65 11.43 -2.10 15.49
C GLU A 65 11.92 -3.21 16.41
#